data_30634d75e19e120e1656d231a7b7834b
#
_entry.id   30634d75e19e120e1656d231a7b7834b
#
_cell.length_a   1.000
_cell.length_b   1.000
_cell.length_c   1.000
_cell.angle_alpha   90.00
_cell.angle_beta   90.00
_cell.angle_gamma   90.00
#
_symmetry.space_group_name_H-M   'P 1'
#
loop_
_entity.id
_entity.type
_entity.pdbx_description
1 polymer ?
#
loop_
_entity_poly.entity_id
_entity_poly.type
_entity_poly.pdbx_seq_one_letter_code
_entity_poly.pdbx_strand_id
1 'polypeptide(L)'
;NVLIPSIMLALAAGFKTVYVAGADHSWMKTLSVDNENRVMSVQPHFYKDDNTETQRVNTEYMRYPLHQIVYSFYVAFKSYHVIRRYADRIGASVVNVTPGSFIDAFPRKML
;
A
#
# COMPACT_ATOMS: atom_id res chain seq x y z
N ASN A 1 6.48 -1.57 6.69
CA ASN A 1 6.30 -0.90 5.40
C ASN A 1 7.58 -0.16 5.00
N VAL A 2 8.29 -0.70 4.03
CA VAL A 2 9.58 -0.17 3.56
C VAL A 2 9.42 1.09 2.73
N LEU A 3 8.25 1.30 2.14
CA LEU A 3 8.02 2.40 1.20
C LEU A 3 8.11 3.77 1.88
N ILE A 4 7.58 3.89 3.08
CA ILE A 4 7.59 5.16 3.84
C ILE A 4 9.02 5.66 4.07
N PRO A 5 9.92 4.87 4.69
CA PRO A 5 11.30 5.33 4.85
C PRO A 5 12.03 5.51 3.53
N SER A 6 11.70 4.73 2.49
CA SER A 6 12.33 4.88 1.18
C SER A 6 12.02 6.23 0.55
N ILE A 7 10.77 6.66 0.60
CA ILE A 7 10.39 8.00 0.11
C ILE A 7 11.09 9.09 0.91
N MET A 8 11.11 8.96 2.23
CA MET A 8 11.76 9.95 3.09
C MET A 8 13.25 10.06 2.81
N LEU A 9 13.93 8.94 2.58
CA LEU A 9 15.35 8.95 2.22
C LEU A 9 15.59 9.63 0.88
N ALA A 10 14.74 9.38 -0.11
CA ALA A 10 14.85 10.04 -1.42
C ALA A 10 14.69 11.56 -1.29
N LEU A 11 13.71 12.00 -0.52
CA LEU A 11 13.49 13.44 -0.27
C LEU A 11 14.68 14.05 0.49
N ALA A 12 15.18 13.36 1.51
CA ALA A 12 16.33 13.82 2.29
C ALA A 12 17.60 13.88 1.46
N ALA A 13 17.75 12.99 0.47
CA ALA A 13 18.87 13.00 -0.46
C ALA A 13 18.81 14.15 -1.49
N GLY A 14 17.71 14.90 -1.52
CA GLY A 14 17.58 16.09 -2.36
C GLY A 14 16.89 15.87 -3.70
N PHE A 15 16.31 14.71 -3.94
CA PHE A 15 15.52 14.50 -5.17
C PHE A 15 14.28 15.39 -5.15
N LYS A 16 14.07 16.12 -6.22
CA LYS A 16 12.94 17.07 -6.32
C LYS A 16 11.64 16.41 -6.74
N THR A 17 11.72 15.28 -7.43
CA THR A 17 10.56 14.51 -7.84
C THR A 17 10.81 13.04 -7.54
N VAL A 18 9.89 12.42 -6.81
CA VAL A 18 9.94 11.00 -6.46
C VAL A 18 8.69 10.34 -7.02
N TYR A 19 8.86 9.30 -7.82
CA TYR A 19 7.73 8.54 -8.37
C TYR A 19 7.54 7.27 -7.57
N VAL A 20 6.29 7.01 -7.18
CA VAL A 20 5.90 5.79 -6.47
C VAL A 20 5.18 4.88 -7.46
N ALA A 21 5.77 3.71 -7.71
CA ALA A 21 5.24 2.72 -8.64
C ALA A 21 5.08 1.37 -7.95
N GLY A 22 4.03 0.61 -8.33
CA GLY A 22 3.79 -0.72 -7.79
C GLY A 22 3.28 -0.75 -6.35
N ALA A 23 2.74 0.36 -5.86
CA ALA A 23 2.26 0.48 -4.48
C ALA A 23 0.74 0.60 -4.46
N ASP A 24 0.04 -0.49 -4.67
CA ASP A 24 -1.43 -0.51 -4.67
C ASP A 24 -2.02 -0.37 -3.27
N HIS A 25 -1.43 -0.97 -2.25
CA HIS A 25 -1.88 -0.86 -0.85
C HIS A 25 -3.38 -1.16 -0.68
N SER A 26 -3.87 -2.12 -1.45
CA SER A 26 -5.29 -2.49 -1.46
C SER A 26 -5.61 -3.56 -0.41
N TRP A 27 -4.92 -3.54 0.71
CA TRP A 27 -5.02 -4.55 1.78
C TRP A 27 -6.44 -4.71 2.30
N MET A 28 -7.20 -3.63 2.37
CA MET A 28 -8.57 -3.68 2.89
C MET A 28 -9.50 -4.53 2.03
N LYS A 29 -9.22 -4.67 0.75
CA LYS A 29 -10.02 -5.51 -0.15
C LYS A 29 -9.91 -7.00 0.17
N THR A 30 -8.87 -7.41 0.88
CA THR A 30 -8.59 -8.81 1.16
C THR A 30 -9.15 -9.26 2.50
N LEU A 31 -9.62 -8.34 3.33
CA LEU A 31 -10.06 -8.64 4.68
C LEU A 31 -11.48 -9.20 4.70
N SER A 32 -11.68 -10.18 5.55
CA SER A 32 -12.99 -10.73 5.89
C SER A 32 -12.97 -11.25 7.32
N VAL A 33 -14.15 -11.50 7.87
CA VAL A 33 -14.30 -12.10 9.18
C VAL A 33 -15.18 -13.33 9.02
N ASP A 34 -14.73 -14.48 9.51
CA ASP A 34 -15.48 -15.72 9.39
C ASP A 34 -16.53 -15.86 10.52
N ASN A 35 -17.31 -16.95 10.47
CA ASN A 35 -18.37 -17.18 11.44
C ASN A 35 -17.86 -17.53 12.85
N GLU A 36 -16.56 -17.74 13.01
CA GLU A 36 -15.91 -17.96 14.31
C GLU A 36 -15.21 -16.70 14.81
N ASN A 37 -15.51 -15.54 14.21
CA ASN A 37 -14.90 -14.24 14.53
C ASN A 37 -13.39 -14.19 14.27
N ARG A 38 -12.91 -15.00 13.35
CA ARG A 38 -11.51 -14.94 12.91
C ARG A 38 -11.38 -13.97 11.76
N VAL A 39 -10.42 -13.05 11.90
CA VAL A 39 -10.10 -12.11 10.83
C VAL A 39 -9.18 -12.80 9.84
N MET A 40 -9.54 -12.72 8.57
CA MET A 40 -8.84 -13.39 7.49
C MET A 40 -8.38 -12.38 6.45
N SER A 41 -7.21 -12.62 5.90
CA SER A 41 -6.74 -11.93 4.70
C SER A 41 -6.62 -12.95 3.58
N VAL A 42 -7.31 -12.70 2.48
CA VAL A 42 -7.31 -13.59 1.32
C VAL A 42 -6.70 -12.84 0.15
N GLN A 43 -5.54 -13.32 -0.30
CA GLN A 43 -4.82 -12.70 -1.41
C GLN A 43 -4.78 -13.66 -2.59
N PRO A 44 -5.37 -13.30 -3.73
CA PRO A 44 -5.24 -14.10 -4.94
C PRO A 44 -3.84 -13.95 -5.53
N HIS A 45 -3.24 -15.07 -5.90
CA HIS A 45 -1.99 -15.12 -6.63
C HIS A 45 -2.22 -15.77 -7.98
N PHE A 46 -1.68 -15.18 -9.03
CA PHE A 46 -1.75 -15.71 -10.37
C PHE A 46 -0.39 -16.31 -10.73
N TYR A 47 -0.42 -17.58 -11.11
CA TYR A 47 0.77 -18.28 -11.57
C TYR A 47 0.54 -18.72 -13.01
N LYS A 48 1.56 -18.53 -13.85
CA LYS A 48 1.60 -19.15 -15.18
C LYS A 48 2.32 -20.48 -15.06
N ASP A 49 1.61 -21.55 -15.35
CA ASP A 49 2.13 -22.89 -15.37
C ASP A 49 1.69 -23.54 -16.67
N ASP A 50 2.65 -24.04 -17.50
CA ASP A 50 2.42 -24.81 -18.72
C ASP A 50 1.28 -24.29 -19.60
N ASN A 51 1.27 -22.98 -19.92
CA ASN A 51 0.27 -22.31 -20.75
C ASN A 51 -1.11 -22.10 -20.09
N THR A 52 -1.26 -22.35 -18.79
CA THR A 52 -2.49 -22.03 -18.08
C THR A 52 -2.21 -21.03 -16.97
N GLU A 53 -3.07 -20.01 -16.86
CA GLU A 53 -3.07 -19.13 -15.71
C GLU A 53 -3.86 -19.82 -14.61
N THR A 54 -3.17 -20.18 -13.53
CA THR A 54 -3.80 -20.76 -12.35
C THR A 54 -3.90 -19.70 -11.27
N GLN A 55 -5.11 -19.39 -10.86
CA GLN A 55 -5.34 -18.55 -9.71
C GLN A 55 -5.26 -19.39 -8.45
N ARG A 56 -4.35 -19.03 -7.57
CA ARG A 56 -4.28 -19.60 -6.23
C ARG A 56 -4.70 -18.55 -5.22
N VAL A 57 -5.44 -19.01 -4.20
CA VAL A 57 -5.88 -18.16 -3.10
C VAL A 57 -5.06 -18.52 -1.88
N ASN A 58 -4.36 -17.53 -1.35
CA ASN A 58 -3.65 -17.65 -0.09
C ASN A 58 -4.48 -17.03 1.02
N THR A 59 -4.92 -17.85 1.97
CA THR A 59 -5.73 -17.41 3.10
C THR A 59 -4.88 -17.40 4.35
N GLU A 60 -4.75 -16.24 4.96
CA GLU A 60 -4.05 -16.08 6.23
C GLU A 60 -5.03 -15.69 7.33
N TYR A 61 -4.91 -16.35 8.47
CA TYR A 61 -5.64 -15.95 9.67
C TYR A 61 -4.81 -14.93 10.42
N MET A 62 -5.40 -13.76 10.62
CA MET A 62 -4.73 -12.68 11.34
C MET A 62 -4.81 -12.93 12.85
N ARG A 63 -3.72 -12.62 13.55
CA ARG A 63 -3.65 -12.82 15.00
C ARG A 63 -4.28 -11.70 15.81
N TYR A 64 -4.64 -10.62 15.12
CA TYR A 64 -5.11 -9.40 15.77
C TYR A 64 -6.58 -9.15 15.44
N PRO A 65 -7.33 -8.53 16.35
CA PRO A 65 -8.70 -8.15 16.03
C PRO A 65 -8.74 -7.09 14.93
N LEU A 66 -9.88 -7.01 14.26
CA LEU A 66 -10.05 -6.18 13.07
C LEU A 66 -9.69 -4.71 13.32
N HIS A 67 -10.09 -4.17 14.47
CA HIS A 67 -9.83 -2.75 14.76
C HIS A 67 -8.33 -2.43 14.85
N GLN A 68 -7.51 -3.37 15.32
CA GLN A 68 -6.06 -3.18 15.37
C GLN A 68 -5.44 -3.23 13.98
N ILE A 69 -5.95 -4.12 13.13
CA ILE A 69 -5.49 -4.22 11.74
C ILE A 69 -5.84 -2.93 10.99
N VAL A 70 -7.07 -2.46 11.12
CA VAL A 70 -7.52 -1.21 10.49
C VAL A 70 -6.74 -0.02 11.03
N TYR A 71 -6.41 -0.02 12.33
CA TYR A 71 -5.56 1.03 12.91
C TYR A 71 -4.17 1.05 12.28
N SER A 72 -3.57 -0.12 12.02
CA SER A 72 -2.26 -0.18 11.37
C SER A 72 -2.33 0.38 9.94
N PHE A 73 -3.43 0.13 9.23
CA PHE A 73 -3.65 0.75 7.91
C PHE A 73 -3.82 2.26 8.03
N TYR A 74 -4.56 2.72 9.03
CA TYR A 74 -4.73 4.15 9.29
C TYR A 74 -3.38 4.84 9.49
N VAL A 75 -2.50 4.26 10.29
CA VAL A 75 -1.17 4.83 10.54
C VAL A 75 -0.37 4.91 9.24
N ALA A 76 -0.40 3.84 8.43
CA ALA A 76 0.31 3.81 7.16
C ALA A 76 -0.20 4.90 6.20
N PHE A 77 -1.50 4.98 5.98
CA PHE A 77 -2.08 5.98 5.07
C PHE A 77 -1.87 7.40 5.57
N LYS A 78 -2.01 7.62 6.87
CA LYS A 78 -1.73 8.93 7.48
C LYS A 78 -0.27 9.35 7.28
N SER A 79 0.65 8.40 7.36
CA SER A 79 2.09 8.66 7.17
C SER A 79 2.38 9.24 5.79
N TYR A 80 1.65 8.79 4.76
CA TYR A 80 1.82 9.35 3.41
C TYR A 80 1.37 10.82 3.34
N HIS A 81 0.33 11.20 4.05
CA HIS A 81 -0.07 12.60 4.13
C HIS A 81 0.96 13.46 4.86
N VAL A 82 1.61 12.92 5.89
CA VAL A 82 2.73 13.60 6.56
C VAL A 82 3.89 13.79 5.59
N ILE A 83 4.22 12.77 4.80
CA ILE A 83 5.26 12.86 3.77
C ILE A 83 4.90 13.95 2.74
N ARG A 84 3.64 14.02 2.32
CA ARG A 84 3.18 15.03 1.37
C ARG A 84 3.43 16.44 1.91
N ARG A 85 3.07 16.69 3.16
CA ARG A 85 3.30 17.99 3.77
C ARG A 85 4.78 18.33 3.86
N TYR A 86 5.61 17.35 4.20
CA TYR A 86 7.06 17.54 4.24
C TYR A 86 7.61 17.86 2.85
N ALA A 87 7.20 17.11 1.83
CA ALA A 87 7.62 17.36 0.45
C ALA A 87 7.25 18.78 -0.01
N ASP A 88 6.02 19.20 0.26
CA ASP A 88 5.56 20.55 -0.06
C ASP A 88 6.42 21.61 0.61
N ARG A 89 6.82 21.37 1.87
CA ARG A 89 7.62 22.32 2.64
C ARG A 89 9.02 22.48 2.06
N ILE A 90 9.62 21.42 1.55
CA ILE A 90 10.99 21.47 0.98
C ILE A 90 10.98 21.73 -0.54
N GLY A 91 9.82 21.97 -1.13
CA GLY A 91 9.72 22.25 -2.57
C GLY A 91 9.93 21.03 -3.44
N ALA A 92 9.65 19.84 -2.94
CA ALA A 92 9.72 18.58 -3.68
C ALA A 92 8.32 18.05 -3.98
N SER A 93 8.25 17.06 -4.87
CA SER A 93 6.99 16.41 -5.26
C SER A 93 7.13 14.90 -5.16
N VAL A 94 6.11 14.25 -4.61
CA VAL A 94 5.94 12.80 -4.69
C VAL A 94 4.73 12.54 -5.58
N VAL A 95 4.89 11.68 -6.56
CA VAL A 95 3.85 11.41 -7.57
C VAL A 95 3.56 9.91 -7.58
N ASN A 96 2.29 9.56 -7.42
CA ASN A 96 1.87 8.17 -7.45
C ASN A 96 1.52 7.77 -8.88
N VAL A 97 2.32 6.87 -9.45
CA VAL A 97 2.10 6.36 -10.81
C VAL A 97 1.54 4.93 -10.80
N THR A 98 1.04 4.46 -9.67
CA THR A 98 0.43 3.14 -9.53
C THR A 98 -1.06 3.22 -9.87
N PRO A 99 -1.53 2.57 -10.94
CA PRO A 99 -2.96 2.52 -11.23
C PRO A 99 -3.73 1.85 -10.09
N GLY A 100 -4.87 2.42 -9.69
CA GLY A 100 -5.73 1.83 -8.67
C GLY A 100 -5.17 1.83 -7.26
N SER A 101 -4.10 2.56 -7.00
CA SER A 101 -3.49 2.64 -5.68
C SER A 101 -4.46 3.25 -4.65
N PHE A 102 -4.43 2.71 -3.44
CA PHE A 102 -5.18 3.26 -2.30
C PHE A 102 -4.46 4.42 -1.61
N ILE A 103 -3.20 4.66 -1.97
CA ILE A 103 -2.48 5.82 -1.43
C ILE A 103 -3.05 7.08 -2.07
N ASP A 104 -3.77 7.86 -1.29
CA ASP A 104 -4.49 9.04 -1.77
C ASP A 104 -3.76 10.37 -1.50
N ALA A 105 -2.60 10.31 -0.86
CA ALA A 105 -1.90 11.51 -0.40
C ALA A 105 -1.19 12.27 -1.52
N PHE A 106 -0.84 11.61 -2.62
CA PHE A 106 0.02 12.17 -3.64
C PHE A 106 -0.73 12.42 -4.95
N PRO A 107 -0.34 13.44 -5.73
CA PRO A 107 -0.84 13.59 -7.09
C PRO A 107 -0.59 12.33 -7.91
N ARG A 108 -1.49 12.04 -8.82
CA ARG A 108 -1.41 10.85 -9.66
C ARG A 108 -1.02 11.23 -11.07
N LYS A 109 -0.24 10.35 -11.69
CA LYS A 109 0.14 10.49 -13.09
C LYS A 109 0.15 9.10 -13.72
N MET A 110 -0.38 9.00 -14.92
CA MET A 110 -0.23 7.80 -15.74
C MET A 110 1.08 7.91 -16.52
N LEU A 111 1.83 6.83 -16.51
CA LEU A 111 3.04 6.73 -17.29
C LEU A 111 2.74 6.19 -18.70
#